data_a0b21c83a709e47854e65cf7e13cd681
#
_entry.id   a0b21c83a709e47854e65cf7e13cd681
#
_cell.length_a   1.000
_cell.length_b   1.000
_cell.length_c   1.000
_cell.angle_alpha   90.00
_cell.angle_beta   90.00
_cell.angle_gamma   90.00
#
_symmetry.space_group_name_H-M   'P 1'
#
loop_
_entity.id
_entity.type
_entity.pdbx_description
1 polymer ?
#
loop_
_entity_poly.entity_id
_entity_poly.type
_entity_poly.pdbx_seq_one_letter_code
_entity_poly.pdbx_strand_id
1 'polypeptide(L)'
;GSRGVIRADHINELSAAIVRVQRILKRENPHLDRSILIEKFIEGHEYAVEGVLCSGEFQCLAIFDKPDPLDGPYFEETIYLTPPDIRNDLETDILKTVAIACRAIGLTHGPIHAECRVNSKGVWVLEVAPRTIGGQCGRLLELALGLSLEEVIMSNALGHSACVENDGQAAG
;
A
#
# COMPACT_ATOMS: atom_id res chain seq x y z
N GLY A 1 -2.27 8.76 -2.10
CA GLY A 1 -3.40 9.05 -1.21
C GLY A 1 -4.71 9.10 -1.96
N SER A 2 -5.70 8.47 -1.53
CA SER A 2 -7.08 8.15 -1.95
C SER A 2 -7.85 9.21 -2.77
N ARG A 3 -7.14 9.91 -3.64
CA ARG A 3 -7.67 11.04 -4.43
C ARG A 3 -8.65 10.56 -5.48
N GLY A 4 -9.91 10.92 -5.31
CA GLY A 4 -10.99 10.47 -6.19
C GLY A 4 -11.58 9.12 -5.82
N VAL A 5 -11.17 8.54 -4.69
CA VAL A 5 -11.80 7.34 -4.14
C VAL A 5 -13.00 7.79 -3.29
N ILE A 6 -14.18 7.28 -3.61
CA ILE A 6 -15.44 7.66 -2.95
C ILE A 6 -16.25 6.39 -2.70
N ARG A 7 -16.63 6.14 -1.46
CA ARG A 7 -17.57 5.07 -1.11
C ARG A 7 -19.00 5.52 -1.41
N ALA A 8 -19.76 4.63 -1.99
CA ALA A 8 -21.18 4.79 -2.22
C ALA A 8 -21.92 3.52 -1.77
N ASP A 9 -22.84 3.65 -0.84
CA ASP A 9 -23.59 2.51 -0.29
C ASP A 9 -24.90 2.26 -1.04
N HIS A 10 -25.35 3.23 -1.84
CA HIS A 10 -26.60 3.18 -2.63
C HIS A 10 -26.40 3.69 -4.05
N ILE A 11 -27.25 3.24 -4.96
CA ILE A 11 -27.17 3.58 -6.38
C ILE A 11 -27.23 5.09 -6.67
N ASN A 12 -27.97 5.83 -5.86
CA ASN A 12 -28.07 7.29 -6.02
C ASN A 12 -26.76 7.98 -5.63
N GLU A 13 -26.09 7.48 -4.59
CA GLU A 13 -24.78 7.96 -4.16
C GLU A 13 -23.71 7.61 -5.20
N LEU A 14 -23.76 6.42 -5.77
CA LEU A 14 -22.86 6.01 -6.84
C LEU A 14 -22.93 6.96 -8.03
N SER A 15 -24.12 7.35 -8.46
CA SER A 15 -24.31 8.29 -9.55
C SER A 15 -23.68 9.65 -9.25
N ALA A 16 -23.85 10.15 -8.03
CA ALA A 16 -23.25 11.41 -7.60
C ALA A 16 -21.71 11.30 -7.49
N ALA A 17 -21.19 10.17 -6.99
CA ALA A 17 -19.78 9.89 -6.89
C ALA A 17 -19.10 9.85 -8.28
N ILE A 18 -19.72 9.17 -9.26
CA ILE A 18 -19.24 9.12 -10.64
C ILE A 18 -19.08 10.54 -11.22
N VAL A 19 -20.11 11.38 -11.08
CA VAL A 19 -20.07 12.77 -11.58
C VAL A 19 -18.94 13.55 -10.91
N ARG A 20 -18.73 13.35 -9.59
CA ARG A 20 -17.67 14.01 -8.85
C ARG A 20 -16.29 13.58 -9.32
N VAL A 21 -16.05 12.26 -9.46
CA VAL A 21 -14.78 11.70 -9.95
C VAL A 21 -14.48 12.20 -11.37
N GLN A 22 -15.47 12.22 -12.27
CA GLN A 22 -15.31 12.75 -13.63
C GLN A 22 -14.88 14.22 -13.63
N ARG A 23 -15.40 15.04 -12.69
CA ARG A 23 -14.98 16.45 -12.56
C ARG A 23 -13.52 16.55 -12.09
N ILE A 24 -13.09 15.70 -11.17
CA ILE A 24 -11.70 15.65 -10.71
C ILE A 24 -10.79 15.30 -11.89
N LEU A 25 -11.06 14.21 -12.59
CA LEU A 25 -10.28 13.75 -13.74
C LEU A 25 -10.18 14.82 -14.84
N LYS A 26 -11.30 15.50 -15.13
CA LYS A 26 -11.31 16.60 -16.11
C LYS A 26 -10.41 17.77 -15.73
N ARG A 27 -10.30 18.07 -14.43
CA ARG A 27 -9.44 19.17 -13.95
C ARG A 27 -7.96 18.83 -13.98
N GLU A 28 -7.62 17.57 -13.69
CA GLU A 28 -6.23 17.15 -13.56
C GLU A 28 -5.54 16.94 -14.92
N ASN A 29 -6.20 16.23 -15.80
CA ASN A 29 -5.70 16.06 -17.16
C ASN A 29 -6.85 15.88 -18.15
N PRO A 30 -7.11 16.88 -19.00
CA PRO A 30 -8.19 16.80 -20.00
C PRO A 30 -7.98 15.71 -21.06
N HIS A 31 -6.75 15.21 -21.22
CA HIS A 31 -6.36 14.23 -22.25
C HIS A 31 -6.27 12.80 -21.73
N LEU A 32 -6.39 12.57 -20.42
CA LEU A 32 -6.41 11.21 -19.87
C LEU A 32 -7.70 10.48 -20.18
N ASP A 33 -7.59 9.16 -20.25
CA ASP A 33 -8.75 8.27 -20.20
C ASP A 33 -9.58 8.59 -18.94
N ARG A 34 -10.89 8.68 -19.13
CA ARG A 34 -11.86 9.02 -18.10
C ARG A 34 -12.59 7.78 -17.56
N SER A 35 -12.00 6.63 -17.75
CA SER A 35 -12.50 5.39 -17.16
C SER A 35 -12.52 5.50 -15.64
N ILE A 36 -13.59 5.00 -15.04
CA ILE A 36 -13.77 4.94 -13.59
C ILE A 36 -13.86 3.47 -13.20
N LEU A 37 -13.04 3.08 -12.24
CA LEU A 37 -13.13 1.75 -11.64
C LEU A 37 -14.20 1.78 -10.55
N ILE A 38 -15.10 0.80 -10.59
CA ILE A 38 -16.13 0.59 -9.57
C ILE A 38 -15.89 -0.78 -8.98
N GLU A 39 -15.60 -0.81 -7.68
CA GLU A 39 -15.25 -2.02 -6.96
C GLU A 39 -16.19 -2.21 -5.75
N LYS A 40 -16.26 -3.44 -5.29
CA LYS A 40 -16.94 -3.72 -4.03
C LYS A 40 -16.12 -3.15 -2.87
N PHE A 41 -16.78 -2.43 -1.95
CA PHE A 41 -16.14 -2.04 -0.70
C PHE A 41 -15.75 -3.28 0.11
N ILE A 42 -14.50 -3.32 0.54
CA ILE A 42 -13.95 -4.38 1.39
C ILE A 42 -13.87 -3.83 2.81
N GLU A 43 -14.63 -4.42 3.72
CA GLU A 43 -14.58 -4.10 5.14
C GLU A 43 -13.32 -4.71 5.77
N GLY A 44 -12.82 -4.09 6.84
CA GLY A 44 -11.72 -4.62 7.62
C GLY A 44 -10.68 -3.58 8.00
N HIS A 45 -9.74 -4.00 8.83
CA HIS A 45 -8.63 -3.18 9.27
C HIS A 45 -7.59 -3.05 8.15
N GLU A 46 -7.04 -1.85 7.96
CA GLU A 46 -6.18 -1.56 6.83
C GLU A 46 -4.71 -1.49 7.23
N TYR A 47 -3.87 -2.10 6.40
CA TYR A 47 -2.41 -2.09 6.52
C TYR A 47 -1.78 -1.63 5.21
N ALA A 48 -0.64 -0.94 5.33
CA ALA A 48 0.24 -0.67 4.20
C ALA A 48 1.54 -1.48 4.34
N VAL A 49 2.03 -1.99 3.22
CA VAL A 49 3.24 -2.83 3.15
C VAL A 49 4.23 -2.16 2.23
N GLU A 50 5.42 -1.90 2.74
CA GLU A 50 6.57 -1.44 1.98
C GLU A 50 7.55 -2.57 1.75
N GLY A 51 8.07 -2.66 0.54
CA GLY A 51 9.08 -3.65 0.21
C GLY A 51 9.75 -3.40 -1.12
N VAL A 52 10.62 -4.33 -1.48
CA VAL A 52 11.29 -4.35 -2.78
C VAL A 52 11.15 -5.73 -3.41
N LEU A 53 11.10 -5.76 -4.72
CA LEU A 53 11.21 -6.99 -5.52
C LEU A 53 12.61 -7.12 -6.08
N CYS A 54 13.22 -8.27 -5.89
CA CYS A 54 14.49 -8.66 -6.49
C CYS A 54 14.28 -9.94 -7.30
N SER A 55 14.28 -9.83 -8.63
CA SER A 55 14.11 -10.99 -9.53
C SER A 55 12.85 -11.84 -9.22
N GLY A 56 11.76 -11.17 -8.83
CA GLY A 56 10.49 -11.81 -8.49
C GLY A 56 10.33 -12.22 -7.02
N GLU A 57 11.38 -12.13 -6.23
CA GLU A 57 11.32 -12.37 -4.78
C GLU A 57 10.96 -11.07 -4.05
N PHE A 58 9.92 -11.13 -3.24
CA PHE A 58 9.44 -10.00 -2.45
C PHE A 58 10.13 -9.96 -1.09
N GLN A 59 10.78 -8.85 -0.80
CA GLN A 59 11.39 -8.55 0.50
C GLN A 59 10.60 -7.40 1.15
N CYS A 60 10.00 -7.67 2.30
CA CYS A 60 9.32 -6.67 3.10
C CYS A 60 10.35 -5.80 3.84
N LEU A 61 10.15 -4.50 3.80
CA LEU A 61 10.92 -3.52 4.59
C LEU A 61 10.15 -3.11 5.83
N ALA A 62 8.85 -2.92 5.73
CA ALA A 62 7.98 -2.60 6.85
C ALA A 62 6.50 -2.90 6.55
N ILE A 63 5.75 -3.13 7.62
CA ILE A 63 4.29 -3.08 7.62
C ILE A 63 3.86 -1.89 8.48
N PHE A 64 2.93 -1.11 7.98
CA PHE A 64 2.30 -0.02 8.71
C PHE A 64 0.85 -0.37 9.04
N ASP A 65 0.50 -0.20 10.28
CA ASP A 65 -0.88 -0.20 10.75
C ASP A 65 -1.53 1.16 10.46
N LYS A 66 -2.76 1.16 10.00
CA LYS A 66 -3.62 2.34 9.85
C LYS A 66 -4.75 2.24 10.89
N PRO A 67 -4.54 2.75 12.13
CA PRO A 67 -5.46 2.51 13.25
C PRO A 67 -6.80 3.22 13.11
N ASP A 68 -6.85 4.34 12.38
CA ASP A 68 -8.09 5.06 12.19
C ASP A 68 -9.00 4.35 11.18
N PRO A 69 -10.32 4.27 11.44
CA PRO A 69 -11.26 3.66 10.53
C PRO A 69 -11.28 4.35 9.17
N LEU A 70 -11.01 3.62 8.10
CA LEU A 70 -11.09 4.11 6.72
C LEU A 70 -12.40 3.60 6.06
N ASP A 71 -13.53 4.02 6.64
CA ASP A 71 -14.86 3.53 6.25
C ASP A 71 -15.57 4.41 5.22
N GLY A 72 -15.00 5.57 4.89
CA GLY A 72 -15.57 6.50 3.93
C GLY A 72 -16.48 7.56 4.56
N PRO A 73 -17.18 8.36 3.75
CA PRO A 73 -17.26 8.27 2.28
C PRO A 73 -15.98 8.68 1.55
N TYR A 74 -15.04 9.33 2.24
CA TYR A 74 -13.70 9.65 1.75
C TYR A 74 -12.67 8.97 2.62
N PHE A 75 -11.53 8.61 2.03
CA PHE A 75 -10.49 7.83 2.69
C PHE A 75 -9.27 8.70 2.91
N GLU A 76 -9.33 9.56 3.94
CA GLU A 76 -8.21 10.41 4.34
C GLU A 76 -7.28 9.63 5.26
N GLU A 77 -6.03 9.53 4.85
CA GLU A 77 -4.99 8.89 5.64
C GLU A 77 -4.53 9.84 6.75
N THR A 78 -4.49 9.35 7.98
CA THR A 78 -4.19 10.16 9.18
C THR A 78 -2.94 9.67 9.89
N ILE A 79 -2.92 8.42 10.35
CA ILE A 79 -1.86 7.86 11.20
C ILE A 79 -1.33 6.58 10.57
N TYR A 80 -0.01 6.43 10.62
CA TYR A 80 0.72 5.20 10.28
C TYR A 80 1.57 4.80 11.47
N LEU A 81 1.42 3.56 11.94
CA LEU A 81 2.21 2.98 13.03
C LEU A 81 3.05 1.82 12.52
N THR A 82 4.32 1.79 12.86
CA THR A 82 5.22 0.67 12.56
C THR A 82 6.19 0.45 13.72
N PRO A 83 6.52 -0.79 14.10
CA PRO A 83 5.90 -2.03 13.64
C PRO A 83 4.44 -2.15 14.12
N PRO A 84 3.58 -2.87 13.37
CA PRO A 84 2.22 -3.11 13.81
C PRO A 84 2.18 -4.12 14.96
N ASP A 85 1.23 -3.97 15.88
CA ASP A 85 0.97 -4.97 16.91
C ASP A 85 0.03 -6.07 16.36
N ILE A 86 0.60 -6.97 15.56
CA ILE A 86 -0.13 -8.08 14.94
C ILE A 86 0.56 -9.42 15.22
N ARG A 87 -0.23 -10.50 15.15
CA ARG A 87 0.31 -11.85 15.32
C ARG A 87 1.14 -12.28 14.09
N ASN A 88 2.14 -13.10 14.29
CA ASN A 88 3.05 -13.57 13.23
C ASN A 88 2.33 -14.32 12.10
N ASP A 89 1.23 -15.01 12.39
CA ASP A 89 0.43 -15.70 11.37
C ASP A 89 -0.25 -14.70 10.43
N LEU A 90 -0.80 -13.61 10.98
CA LEU A 90 -1.41 -12.55 10.18
C LEU A 90 -0.36 -11.79 9.36
N GLU A 91 0.79 -11.48 9.95
CA GLU A 91 1.91 -10.88 9.23
C GLU A 91 2.31 -11.74 8.01
N THR A 92 2.48 -13.03 8.24
CA THR A 92 2.81 -14.01 7.19
C THR A 92 1.76 -14.01 6.07
N ASP A 93 0.48 -13.98 6.42
CA ASP A 93 -0.62 -13.98 5.45
C ASP A 93 -0.66 -12.68 4.64
N ILE A 94 -0.41 -11.53 5.26
CA ILE A 94 -0.30 -10.23 4.58
C ILE A 94 0.84 -10.28 3.55
N LEU A 95 2.05 -10.64 3.97
CA LEU A 95 3.24 -10.65 3.11
C LEU A 95 3.08 -11.62 1.94
N LYS A 96 2.56 -12.81 2.21
CA LYS A 96 2.26 -13.81 1.19
C LYS A 96 1.24 -13.31 0.17
N THR A 97 0.19 -12.65 0.63
CA THR A 97 -0.87 -12.12 -0.25
C THR A 97 -0.33 -11.00 -1.14
N VAL A 98 0.48 -10.09 -0.59
CA VAL A 98 1.14 -9.01 -1.35
C VAL A 98 2.10 -9.59 -2.39
N ALA A 99 2.93 -10.57 -2.02
CA ALA A 99 3.85 -11.23 -2.95
C ALA A 99 3.12 -11.92 -4.11
N ILE A 100 1.98 -12.57 -3.82
CA ILE A 100 1.13 -13.19 -4.86
C ILE A 100 0.56 -12.10 -5.79
N ALA A 101 0.07 -10.99 -5.24
CA ALA A 101 -0.48 -9.89 -6.02
C ALA A 101 0.57 -9.26 -6.95
N CYS A 102 1.77 -8.98 -6.44
CA CYS A 102 2.89 -8.47 -7.25
C CYS A 102 3.18 -9.40 -8.44
N ARG A 103 3.26 -10.69 -8.18
CA ARG A 103 3.51 -11.69 -9.23
C ARG A 103 2.38 -11.76 -10.25
N ALA A 104 1.13 -11.68 -9.80
CA ALA A 104 -0.06 -11.75 -10.65
C ALA A 104 -0.15 -10.59 -11.65
N ILE A 105 0.35 -9.41 -11.28
CA ILE A 105 0.39 -8.23 -12.17
C ILE A 105 1.73 -8.08 -12.91
N GLY A 106 2.64 -9.07 -12.79
CA GLY A 106 3.89 -9.12 -13.54
C GLY A 106 5.02 -8.24 -12.99
N LEU A 107 4.95 -7.79 -11.75
CA LEU A 107 6.03 -7.04 -11.12
C LEU A 107 7.13 -8.02 -10.66
N THR A 108 8.37 -7.73 -11.04
CA THR A 108 9.53 -8.60 -10.76
C THR A 108 10.70 -7.88 -10.13
N HIS A 109 10.74 -6.55 -10.20
CA HIS A 109 11.87 -5.76 -9.69
C HIS A 109 11.44 -4.36 -9.29
N GLY A 110 12.08 -3.79 -8.27
CA GLY A 110 11.85 -2.42 -7.83
C GLY A 110 11.00 -2.30 -6.56
N PRO A 111 10.78 -1.06 -6.11
CA PRO A 111 10.01 -0.76 -4.89
C PRO A 111 8.54 -1.11 -5.06
N ILE A 112 7.96 -1.54 -3.95
CA ILE A 112 6.54 -1.89 -3.86
C ILE A 112 5.93 -1.20 -2.64
N HIS A 113 4.85 -0.49 -2.89
CA HIS A 113 3.90 -0.05 -1.89
C HIS A 113 2.58 -0.78 -2.12
N ALA A 114 2.09 -1.50 -1.14
CA ALA A 114 0.81 -2.20 -1.24
C ALA A 114 -0.09 -1.83 -0.07
N GLU A 115 -1.39 -1.77 -0.34
CA GLU A 115 -2.42 -1.58 0.68
C GLU A 115 -3.33 -2.80 0.71
N CYS A 116 -3.66 -3.25 1.90
CA CYS A 116 -4.55 -4.40 2.08
C CYS A 116 -5.48 -4.21 3.28
N ARG A 117 -6.62 -4.88 3.24
CA ARG A 117 -7.54 -4.99 4.38
C ARG A 117 -7.63 -6.41 4.87
N VAL A 118 -7.76 -6.52 6.19
CA VAL A 118 -7.89 -7.79 6.89
C VAL A 118 -9.24 -7.87 7.57
N ASN A 119 -9.94 -8.98 7.35
CA ASN A 119 -11.20 -9.29 8.01
C ASN A 119 -11.31 -10.79 8.30
N SER A 120 -12.45 -11.24 8.79
CA SER A 120 -12.71 -12.66 9.13
C SER A 120 -12.61 -13.63 7.95
N LYS A 121 -12.55 -13.13 6.70
CA LYS A 121 -12.44 -13.94 5.47
C LYS A 121 -11.01 -14.01 4.94
N GLY A 122 -10.08 -13.24 5.52
CA GLY A 122 -8.67 -13.20 5.13
C GLY A 122 -8.15 -11.82 4.77
N VAL A 123 -7.05 -11.81 4.03
CA VAL A 123 -6.35 -10.61 3.55
C VAL A 123 -6.80 -10.28 2.13
N TRP A 124 -7.11 -9.00 1.90
CA TRP A 124 -7.60 -8.47 0.63
C TRP A 124 -6.73 -7.33 0.17
N VAL A 125 -6.05 -7.48 -0.96
CA VAL A 125 -5.27 -6.40 -1.55
C VAL A 125 -6.20 -5.34 -2.13
N LEU A 126 -5.95 -4.08 -1.80
CA LEU A 126 -6.65 -2.92 -2.35
C LEU A 126 -5.86 -2.31 -3.51
N GLU A 127 -4.56 -2.10 -3.30
CA GLU A 127 -3.67 -1.47 -4.27
C GLU A 127 -2.27 -2.11 -4.21
N VAL A 128 -1.61 -2.20 -5.36
CA VAL A 128 -0.17 -2.44 -5.46
C VAL A 128 0.41 -1.39 -6.39
N ALA A 129 1.31 -0.58 -5.88
CA ALA A 129 1.97 0.47 -6.63
C ALA A 129 3.49 0.20 -6.74
N PRO A 130 4.09 0.26 -7.95
CA PRO A 130 5.54 0.08 -8.15
C PRO A 130 6.28 1.38 -7.79
N ARG A 131 6.17 1.82 -6.58
CA ARG A 131 6.76 3.01 -5.98
C ARG A 131 6.86 2.84 -4.47
N THR A 132 7.51 3.77 -3.82
CA THR A 132 7.57 3.86 -2.36
C THR A 132 6.34 4.52 -1.77
N ILE A 133 6.15 4.32 -0.46
CA ILE A 133 5.18 5.06 0.35
C ILE A 133 5.44 6.56 0.29
N GLY A 134 4.38 7.33 0.41
CA GLY A 134 4.45 8.79 0.47
C GLY A 134 4.61 9.36 1.88
N GLY A 135 4.50 10.67 1.96
CA GLY A 135 4.52 11.39 3.24
C GLY A 135 5.85 11.32 3.97
N GLN A 136 5.80 11.21 5.30
CA GLN A 136 6.99 11.12 6.17
C GLN A 136 7.40 9.67 6.49
N CYS A 137 6.71 8.68 5.92
CA CYS A 137 6.96 7.28 6.23
C CYS A 137 8.34 6.82 5.80
N GLY A 138 8.88 7.32 4.67
CA GLY A 138 10.25 7.05 4.26
C GLY A 138 11.30 7.49 5.31
N ARG A 139 11.08 8.68 5.89
CA ARG A 139 11.97 9.17 6.97
C ARG A 139 11.82 8.35 8.26
N LEU A 140 10.62 7.87 8.57
CA LEU A 140 10.43 6.96 9.70
C LEU A 140 11.16 5.64 9.48
N LEU A 141 11.13 5.11 8.27
CA LEU A 141 11.88 3.90 7.90
C LEU A 141 13.39 4.11 7.97
N GLU A 142 13.90 5.24 7.52
CA GLU A 142 15.32 5.59 7.67
C GLU A 142 15.76 5.55 9.13
N LEU A 143 14.95 6.10 10.05
CA LEU A 143 15.25 6.04 11.48
C LEU A 143 15.17 4.63 12.06
N ALA A 144 14.24 3.80 11.56
CA ALA A 144 14.03 2.44 12.05
C ALA A 144 15.03 1.43 11.49
N LEU A 145 15.41 1.57 10.23
CA LEU A 145 16.26 0.62 9.50
C LEU A 145 17.73 1.06 9.43
N GLY A 146 18.02 2.32 9.71
CA GLY A 146 19.37 2.89 9.56
C GLY A 146 19.80 3.11 8.12
N LEU A 147 18.90 2.90 7.15
CA LEU A 147 19.11 3.08 5.72
C LEU A 147 18.00 3.93 5.12
N SER A 148 18.32 4.87 4.25
CA SER A 148 17.28 5.60 3.54
C SER A 148 16.58 4.70 2.51
N LEU A 149 15.31 4.96 2.30
CA LEU A 149 14.52 4.20 1.31
C LEU A 149 15.08 4.39 -0.10
N GLU A 150 15.63 5.57 -0.39
CA GLU A 150 16.31 5.89 -1.64
C GLU A 150 17.56 5.05 -1.85
N GLU A 151 18.38 4.82 -0.80
CA GLU A 151 19.55 3.95 -0.87
C GLU A 151 19.16 2.50 -1.17
N VAL A 152 18.10 2.00 -0.52
CA VAL A 152 17.56 0.66 -0.79
C VAL A 152 17.12 0.53 -2.25
N ILE A 153 16.41 1.53 -2.78
CA ILE A 153 15.92 1.52 -4.17
C ILE A 153 17.08 1.60 -5.16
N MET A 154 18.06 2.48 -4.91
CA MET A 154 19.23 2.62 -5.78
C MET A 154 20.05 1.34 -5.81
N SER A 155 20.31 0.73 -4.66
CA SER A 155 20.98 -0.57 -4.55
C SER A 155 20.24 -1.64 -5.35
N ASN A 156 18.92 -1.72 -5.18
CA ASN A 156 18.08 -2.65 -5.91
C ASN A 156 18.16 -2.42 -7.43
N ALA A 157 18.08 -1.16 -7.89
CA ALA A 157 18.17 -0.80 -9.30
C ALA A 157 19.53 -1.10 -9.92
N LEU A 158 20.60 -1.07 -9.15
CA LEU A 158 21.96 -1.43 -9.56
C LEU A 158 22.19 -2.97 -9.54
N GLY A 159 21.20 -3.75 -9.17
CA GLY A 159 21.32 -5.21 -9.04
C GLY A 159 22.10 -5.66 -7.82
N HIS A 160 22.36 -4.76 -6.89
CA HIS A 160 22.90 -5.13 -5.59
C HIS A 160 21.74 -5.71 -4.77
N SER A 161 21.97 -6.84 -4.11
CA SER A 161 21.00 -7.38 -3.18
C SER A 161 20.76 -6.34 -2.09
N ALA A 162 19.58 -5.75 -2.06
CA ALA A 162 19.16 -4.89 -0.95
C ALA A 162 18.78 -5.81 0.24
N CYS A 163 19.71 -6.68 0.63
CA CYS A 163 19.60 -7.43 1.86
C CYS A 163 19.76 -6.43 3.01
N VAL A 164 18.64 -5.89 3.48
CA VAL A 164 18.58 -5.40 4.84
C VAL A 164 18.72 -6.66 5.68
N GLU A 165 19.94 -6.93 6.15
CA GLU A 165 20.13 -7.92 7.20
C GLU A 165 19.35 -7.38 8.40
N ASN A 166 18.19 -7.95 8.64
CA ASN A 166 17.45 -7.75 9.87
C ASN A 166 18.26 -8.43 10.97
N ASP A 167 19.31 -7.76 11.42
CA ASP A 167 19.89 -8.05 12.72
C ASP A 167 18.82 -7.73 13.74
N GLY A 168 18.10 -8.77 14.18
CA GLY A 168 16.95 -8.72 15.08
C GLY A 168 17.27 -8.11 16.45
N GLN A 169 17.80 -6.91 16.47
CA GLN A 169 17.86 -6.05 17.64
C GLN A 169 16.61 -5.19 17.67
N ALA A 170 15.52 -5.80 18.15
CA ALA A 170 14.43 -5.03 18.73
C ALA A 170 15.04 -4.14 19.81
N ALA A 171 15.06 -2.82 19.54
CA ALA A 171 15.28 -1.85 20.59
C ALA A 171 14.11 -2.00 21.57
N GLY A 172 14.44 -2.47 22.80
CA GLY A 172 13.52 -2.57 23.92
C GLY A 172 13.08 -1.19 24.45
#